data_4725a6de3c517b3fa6b0a1b1b0fe5461
#
_entry.id   4725a6de3c517b3fa6b0a1b1b0fe5461
#
_cell.length_a   1.000
_cell.length_b   1.000
_cell.length_c   1.000
_cell.angle_alpha   90.00
_cell.angle_beta   90.00
_cell.angle_gamma   90.00
#
_symmetry.space_group_name_H-M   'P 1'
#
loop_
_entity.id
_entity.type
_entity.pdbx_description
1 polymer ?
#
loop_
_entity_poly.entity_id
_entity_poly.type
_entity_poly.pdbx_seq_one_letter_code
_entity_poly.pdbx_strand_id
1 'polypeptide(L)'
;MCNYHPKQFLQGLNIMIQSKYITSLLEKAKQNIKTIVLPEGEDERVLEAAHIAATMKAVKLVILGNETAIKNYFAAKNWDLDGITIIEPEKSANLPAYTELLYELRKEKGLTHEDAEKLALNYNYFGTLMIKSGHADGMVSGANHSTADTVRPALQIIKSAKKGRSASSFFIMLSNDKPYIFSDCGIIINPTDKELADIALDAAETAIQFDIEPNVAMLSFSTKGSGKGDEVEKVRRATQMAKEALQTDEYKNLGIKLDGELQADAALDSVVATKKAPDSEVAGKARVLIFPNLEAGNICYKMLQRLGGCEAYGPILQGLNAPVNDLSRGCFAEDIVGAIAITCLQATKK
;
A
#
# COMPACT_ATOMS: atom_id res chain seq x y z
N MET A 1 -28.90 -13.89 -10.27
CA MET A 1 -29.07 -13.07 -9.07
C MET A 1 -27.95 -13.45 -8.12
N CYS A 2 -26.86 -12.69 -8.07
CA CYS A 2 -25.78 -12.93 -7.10
C CYS A 2 -26.30 -12.50 -5.74
N ASN A 3 -26.44 -13.46 -4.83
CA ASN A 3 -26.78 -13.20 -3.44
C ASN A 3 -25.60 -12.51 -2.77
N TYR A 4 -25.67 -11.19 -2.65
CA TYR A 4 -24.84 -10.42 -1.74
C TYR A 4 -25.31 -10.78 -0.32
N HIS A 5 -24.60 -11.66 0.37
CA HIS A 5 -24.85 -11.88 1.79
C HIS A 5 -24.27 -10.72 2.59
N PRO A 6 -25.08 -9.85 3.22
CA PRO A 6 -24.58 -8.97 4.25
C PRO A 6 -24.12 -9.87 5.41
N LYS A 7 -22.86 -9.73 5.80
CA LYS A 7 -22.31 -10.42 6.98
C LYS A 7 -23.19 -10.11 8.19
N GLN A 8 -23.82 -11.14 8.75
CA GLN A 8 -24.65 -11.00 9.96
C GLN A 8 -23.78 -10.55 11.12
N PHE A 9 -24.13 -9.42 11.73
CA PHE A 9 -23.62 -8.97 13.01
C PHE A 9 -23.91 -10.02 14.09
N LEU A 10 -22.89 -10.71 14.53
CA LEU A 10 -22.93 -11.47 15.78
C LEU A 10 -22.45 -10.56 16.90
N GLN A 11 -23.36 -10.23 17.81
CA GLN A 11 -23.09 -9.54 19.07
C GLN A 11 -22.12 -10.36 19.93
N GLY A 12 -21.05 -9.70 20.40
CA GLY A 12 -20.15 -10.21 21.44
C GLY A 12 -18.80 -10.70 20.92
N LEU A 13 -17.76 -9.86 21.05
CA LEU A 13 -16.32 -10.17 21.13
C LEU A 13 -15.72 -11.21 20.16
N ASN A 14 -16.13 -11.18 18.88
CA ASN A 14 -15.43 -11.89 17.82
C ASN A 14 -15.52 -11.11 16.50
N ILE A 15 -14.93 -9.91 16.44
CA ILE A 15 -14.57 -9.31 15.15
C ILE A 15 -13.32 -10.06 14.69
N MET A 16 -13.52 -11.27 14.17
CA MET A 16 -12.42 -12.02 13.56
C MET A 16 -12.12 -11.39 12.20
N ILE A 17 -10.90 -10.91 12.04
CA ILE A 17 -10.32 -10.71 10.72
C ILE A 17 -10.47 -12.03 9.99
N GLN A 18 -11.32 -12.06 8.96
CA GLN A 18 -11.64 -13.32 8.27
C GLN A 18 -10.46 -13.83 7.44
N SER A 19 -9.56 -12.93 7.04
CA SER A 19 -8.38 -13.27 6.26
C SER A 19 -7.29 -13.88 7.13
N LYS A 20 -6.99 -15.16 6.89
CA LYS A 20 -5.85 -15.85 7.51
C LYS A 20 -4.53 -15.19 7.15
N TYR A 21 -4.42 -14.65 5.94
CA TYR A 21 -3.22 -13.97 5.49
C TYR A 21 -2.98 -12.70 6.30
N ILE A 22 -3.98 -11.82 6.46
CA ILE A 22 -3.84 -10.60 7.27
C ILE A 22 -3.56 -10.94 8.74
N THR A 23 -4.21 -11.94 9.28
CA THR A 23 -3.90 -12.44 10.64
C THR A 23 -2.43 -12.84 10.76
N SER A 24 -1.88 -13.53 9.76
CA SER A 24 -0.46 -13.90 9.75
C SER A 24 0.48 -12.69 9.70
N LEU A 25 0.10 -11.62 8.97
CA LEU A 25 0.88 -10.38 8.93
C LEU A 25 0.90 -9.69 10.29
N LEU A 26 -0.24 -9.66 11.00
CA LEU A 26 -0.32 -9.09 12.35
C LEU A 26 0.50 -9.89 13.35
N GLU A 27 0.49 -11.22 13.28
CA GLU A 27 1.35 -12.06 14.13
C GLU A 27 2.86 -11.79 13.87
N LYS A 28 3.25 -11.53 12.62
CA LYS A 28 4.62 -11.09 12.31
C LYS A 28 4.91 -9.69 12.87
N ALA A 29 3.96 -8.77 12.78
CA ALA A 29 4.11 -7.41 13.29
C ALA A 29 4.37 -7.38 14.81
N LYS A 30 3.85 -8.35 15.58
CA LYS A 30 4.12 -8.48 17.02
C LYS A 30 5.60 -8.65 17.35
N GLN A 31 6.39 -9.17 16.43
CA GLN A 31 7.84 -9.38 16.66
C GLN A 31 8.63 -8.06 16.64
N ASN A 32 8.06 -7.01 16.02
CA ASN A 32 8.67 -5.69 15.94
C ASN A 32 7.57 -4.61 15.92
N ILE A 33 7.02 -4.32 17.09
CA ILE A 33 5.88 -3.41 17.26
C ILE A 33 6.24 -2.03 16.73
N LYS A 34 5.44 -1.54 15.79
CA LYS A 34 5.56 -0.24 15.13
C LYS A 34 4.51 0.73 15.62
N THR A 35 4.78 2.03 15.50
CA THR A 35 3.84 3.10 15.78
C THR A 35 3.28 3.62 14.46
N ILE A 36 1.97 3.45 14.25
CA ILE A 36 1.27 3.87 13.03
C ILE A 36 0.32 5.02 13.33
N VAL A 37 0.38 6.06 12.49
CA VAL A 37 -0.50 7.24 12.59
C VAL A 37 -1.77 7.01 11.76
N LEU A 38 -2.90 7.36 12.34
CA LEU A 38 -4.22 7.39 11.71
C LEU A 38 -4.75 8.82 11.78
N PRO A 39 -4.63 9.62 10.71
CA PRO A 39 -4.93 11.06 10.74
C PRO A 39 -6.41 11.40 10.56
N GLU A 40 -7.32 10.42 10.61
CA GLU A 40 -8.75 10.57 10.34
C GLU A 40 -9.58 10.14 11.56
N GLY A 41 -9.27 10.72 12.73
CA GLY A 41 -9.94 10.39 14.00
C GLY A 41 -11.41 10.81 14.09
N GLU A 42 -11.95 11.47 13.08
CA GLU A 42 -13.38 11.78 12.92
C GLU A 42 -14.15 10.67 12.18
N ASP A 43 -13.46 9.72 11.55
CA ASP A 43 -14.10 8.62 10.80
C ASP A 43 -14.30 7.39 11.70
N GLU A 44 -15.55 7.00 11.90
CA GLU A 44 -15.89 5.87 12.76
C GLU A 44 -15.24 4.55 12.32
N ARG A 45 -15.03 4.34 11.02
CA ARG A 45 -14.36 3.14 10.48
C ARG A 45 -12.89 3.09 10.91
N VAL A 46 -12.24 4.26 10.97
CA VAL A 46 -10.86 4.40 11.43
C VAL A 46 -10.77 4.12 12.93
N LEU A 47 -11.72 4.63 13.72
CA LEU A 47 -11.79 4.36 15.16
C LEU A 47 -12.06 2.89 15.46
N GLU A 48 -12.95 2.25 14.70
CA GLU A 48 -13.23 0.82 14.81
C GLU A 48 -11.99 -0.03 14.45
N ALA A 49 -11.34 0.29 13.34
CA ALA A 49 -10.09 -0.36 12.93
C ALA A 49 -8.98 -0.19 13.98
N ALA A 50 -8.87 1.00 14.57
CA ALA A 50 -7.90 1.27 15.63
C ALA A 50 -8.15 0.39 16.85
N HIS A 51 -9.40 0.26 17.30
CA HIS A 51 -9.76 -0.65 18.39
C HIS A 51 -9.39 -2.10 18.08
N ILE A 52 -9.76 -2.61 16.88
CA ILE A 52 -9.46 -3.98 16.45
C ILE A 52 -7.94 -4.22 16.46
N ALA A 53 -7.17 -3.35 15.80
CA ALA A 53 -5.73 -3.50 15.67
C ALA A 53 -5.00 -3.41 17.03
N ALA A 54 -5.41 -2.49 17.91
CA ALA A 54 -4.86 -2.34 19.25
C ALA A 54 -5.12 -3.59 20.11
N THR A 55 -6.34 -4.13 20.07
CA THR A 55 -6.71 -5.36 20.80
C THR A 55 -5.82 -6.54 20.44
N MET A 56 -5.32 -6.60 19.20
CA MET A 56 -4.38 -7.65 18.77
C MET A 56 -2.97 -7.47 19.30
N LYS A 57 -2.63 -6.32 19.91
CA LYS A 57 -1.31 -5.98 20.51
C LYS A 57 -0.14 -6.12 19.52
N ALA A 58 -0.42 -5.88 18.23
CA ALA A 58 0.56 -6.00 17.15
C ALA A 58 1.13 -4.64 16.72
N VAL A 59 0.55 -3.54 17.20
CA VAL A 59 0.85 -2.18 16.77
C VAL A 59 0.57 -1.20 17.90
N LYS A 60 1.29 -0.08 17.94
CA LYS A 60 0.92 1.13 18.69
C LYS A 60 0.30 2.12 17.72
N LEU A 61 -0.80 2.73 18.11
CA LEU A 61 -1.54 3.64 17.23
C LEU A 61 -1.50 5.06 17.76
N VAL A 62 -1.37 6.03 16.85
CA VAL A 62 -1.57 7.44 17.13
C VAL A 62 -2.74 7.91 16.27
N ILE A 63 -3.84 8.29 16.90
CA ILE A 63 -5.00 8.86 16.21
C ILE A 63 -4.89 10.38 16.31
N LEU A 64 -4.93 11.06 15.15
CA LEU A 64 -5.01 12.51 15.11
C LEU A 64 -6.48 12.92 15.06
N GLY A 65 -6.87 13.84 15.95
CA GLY A 65 -8.26 14.31 16.01
C GLY A 65 -8.63 14.87 17.37
N ASN A 66 -9.88 15.30 17.51
CA ASN A 66 -10.37 15.86 18.75
C ASN A 66 -10.40 14.81 19.87
N GLU A 67 -9.56 15.00 20.88
CA GLU A 67 -9.36 14.05 21.98
C GLU A 67 -10.66 13.71 22.72
N THR A 68 -11.47 14.73 23.00
CA THR A 68 -12.74 14.55 23.74
C THR A 68 -13.73 13.73 22.91
N ALA A 69 -13.86 14.02 21.62
CA ALA A 69 -14.77 13.30 20.73
C ALA A 69 -14.38 11.83 20.60
N ILE A 70 -13.10 11.56 20.39
CA ILE A 70 -12.58 10.19 20.25
C ILE A 70 -12.77 9.41 21.56
N LYS A 71 -12.40 9.98 22.71
CA LYS A 71 -12.62 9.35 24.02
C LYS A 71 -14.08 9.02 24.29
N ASN A 72 -14.98 9.94 23.96
CA ASN A 72 -16.41 9.72 24.12
C ASN A 72 -16.93 8.61 23.22
N TYR A 73 -16.44 8.51 21.96
CA TYR A 73 -16.81 7.44 21.05
C TYR A 73 -16.37 6.06 21.60
N PHE A 74 -15.13 5.94 22.06
CA PHE A 74 -14.62 4.70 22.66
C PHE A 74 -15.40 4.31 23.92
N ALA A 75 -15.66 5.28 24.80
CA ALA A 75 -16.45 5.06 26.03
C ALA A 75 -17.88 4.59 25.72
N ALA A 76 -18.54 5.17 24.73
CA ALA A 76 -19.89 4.77 24.32
C ALA A 76 -19.96 3.34 23.79
N LYS A 77 -18.84 2.80 23.25
CA LYS A 77 -18.71 1.42 22.78
C LYS A 77 -18.17 0.46 23.86
N ASN A 78 -17.84 0.95 25.06
CA ASN A 78 -17.12 0.22 26.09
C ASN A 78 -15.76 -0.32 25.62
N TRP A 79 -15.06 0.43 24.77
CA TRP A 79 -13.71 0.11 24.32
C TRP A 79 -12.68 0.86 25.15
N ASP A 80 -11.56 0.20 25.44
CA ASP A 80 -10.41 0.86 26.06
C ASP A 80 -9.51 1.54 25.01
N LEU A 81 -8.54 2.31 25.49
CA LEU A 81 -7.54 2.99 24.67
C LEU A 81 -6.14 2.37 24.84
N ASP A 82 -6.05 1.10 25.30
CA ASP A 82 -4.76 0.44 25.46
C ASP A 82 -4.06 0.33 24.10
N GLY A 83 -2.81 0.80 24.03
CA GLY A 83 -2.04 0.86 22.79
C GLY A 83 -2.41 2.01 21.84
N ILE A 84 -3.32 2.92 22.23
CA ILE A 84 -3.76 4.06 21.41
C ILE A 84 -3.41 5.38 22.11
N THR A 85 -2.73 6.26 21.40
CA THR A 85 -2.46 7.64 21.80
C THR A 85 -3.28 8.58 20.93
N ILE A 86 -3.92 9.58 21.50
CA ILE A 86 -4.67 10.60 20.76
C ILE A 86 -3.87 11.90 20.78
N ILE A 87 -3.73 12.55 19.63
CA ILE A 87 -3.04 13.84 19.49
C ILE A 87 -3.93 14.81 18.73
N GLU A 88 -4.14 16.00 19.31
CA GLU A 88 -4.68 17.16 18.61
C GLU A 88 -3.48 17.98 18.10
N PRO A 89 -3.25 18.09 16.77
CA PRO A 89 -2.12 18.81 16.21
C PRO A 89 -1.96 20.24 16.77
N GLU A 90 -3.06 20.95 16.95
CA GLU A 90 -3.10 22.33 17.45
C GLU A 90 -2.59 22.47 18.89
N LYS A 91 -2.66 21.39 19.68
CA LYS A 91 -2.22 21.35 21.08
C LYS A 91 -0.88 20.66 21.27
N SER A 92 -0.30 20.16 20.18
CA SER A 92 0.94 19.39 20.24
C SER A 92 2.15 20.27 20.53
N ALA A 93 2.94 19.90 21.53
CA ALA A 93 4.21 20.55 21.84
C ALA A 93 5.23 20.41 20.68
N ASN A 94 5.05 19.45 19.77
CA ASN A 94 5.92 19.24 18.62
C ASN A 94 5.55 20.13 17.42
N LEU A 95 4.40 20.80 17.42
CA LEU A 95 3.94 21.59 16.28
C LEU A 95 4.97 22.63 15.80
N PRO A 96 5.63 23.43 16.67
CA PRO A 96 6.64 24.39 16.24
C PRO A 96 7.83 23.71 15.55
N ALA A 97 8.31 22.59 16.07
CA ALA A 97 9.42 21.84 15.47
C ALA A 97 9.03 21.22 14.13
N TYR A 98 7.78 20.75 13.98
CA TYR A 98 7.28 20.21 12.70
C TYR A 98 7.09 21.32 11.67
N THR A 99 6.64 22.50 12.06
CA THR A 99 6.55 23.68 11.20
C THR A 99 7.92 24.05 10.62
N GLU A 100 8.92 24.16 11.49
CA GLU A 100 10.28 24.47 11.08
C GLU A 100 10.87 23.39 10.16
N LEU A 101 10.69 22.12 10.51
CA LEU A 101 11.12 21.00 9.67
C LEU A 101 10.47 21.06 8.27
N LEU A 102 9.17 21.33 8.19
CA LEU A 102 8.46 21.44 6.90
C LEU A 102 8.99 22.62 6.08
N TYR A 103 9.18 23.78 6.73
CA TYR A 103 9.75 24.96 6.09
C TYR A 103 11.14 24.66 5.52
N GLU A 104 12.05 24.11 6.33
CA GLU A 104 13.42 23.74 5.89
C GLU A 104 13.40 22.74 4.71
N LEU A 105 12.52 21.77 4.70
CA LEU A 105 12.39 20.78 3.63
C LEU A 105 11.88 21.38 2.31
N ARG A 106 11.15 22.52 2.36
CA ARG A 106 10.37 23.02 1.23
C ARG A 106 10.66 24.49 0.85
N LYS A 107 11.44 25.25 1.61
CA LYS A 107 11.77 26.67 1.33
C LYS A 107 12.35 26.87 -0.07
N GLU A 108 13.22 25.96 -0.52
CA GLU A 108 13.79 25.99 -1.87
C GLU A 108 12.74 25.76 -2.98
N LYS A 109 11.54 25.29 -2.62
CA LYS A 109 10.39 25.11 -3.51
C LYS A 109 9.35 26.21 -3.33
N GLY A 110 9.70 27.31 -2.67
CA GLY A 110 8.86 28.49 -2.49
C GLY A 110 7.88 28.43 -1.33
N LEU A 111 7.99 27.46 -0.40
CA LEU A 111 7.13 27.44 0.79
C LEU A 111 7.53 28.59 1.73
N THR A 112 6.56 29.40 2.14
CA THR A 112 6.76 30.43 3.17
C THR A 112 6.62 29.82 4.55
N HIS A 113 7.13 30.51 5.58
CA HIS A 113 6.99 30.04 6.97
C HIS A 113 5.51 30.03 7.40
N GLU A 114 4.74 31.06 6.99
CA GLU A 114 3.29 31.13 7.24
C GLU A 114 2.52 29.96 6.64
N ASP A 115 2.88 29.55 5.39
CA ASP A 115 2.26 28.41 4.75
C ASP A 115 2.69 27.09 5.43
N ALA A 116 3.93 27.01 5.93
CA ALA A 116 4.39 25.86 6.70
C ALA A 116 3.62 25.68 7.99
N GLU A 117 3.30 26.78 8.72
CA GLU A 117 2.44 26.75 9.91
C GLU A 117 1.05 26.19 9.59
N LYS A 118 0.42 26.71 8.54
CA LYS A 118 -0.91 26.23 8.11
C LYS A 118 -0.90 24.76 7.70
N LEU A 119 0.11 24.35 6.93
CA LEU A 119 0.23 22.98 6.48
C LEU A 119 0.57 22.00 7.60
N ALA A 120 1.39 22.40 8.58
CA ALA A 120 1.73 21.55 9.72
C ALA A 120 0.50 21.23 10.62
N LEU A 121 -0.55 22.04 10.57
CA LEU A 121 -1.84 21.76 11.22
C LEU A 121 -2.72 20.77 10.45
N ASN A 122 -2.45 20.53 9.15
CA ASN A 122 -3.16 19.52 8.40
C ASN A 122 -2.73 18.12 8.87
N TYR A 123 -3.70 17.29 9.20
CA TYR A 123 -3.46 16.00 9.86
C TYR A 123 -2.59 15.04 9.04
N ASN A 124 -2.72 15.02 7.72
CA ASN A 124 -1.84 14.22 6.85
C ASN A 124 -0.40 14.74 6.83
N TYR A 125 -0.22 16.06 6.80
CA TYR A 125 1.11 16.67 6.94
C TYR A 125 1.69 16.42 8.33
N PHE A 126 0.91 16.63 9.38
CA PHE A 126 1.35 16.38 10.76
C PHE A 126 1.81 14.93 10.96
N GLY A 127 0.99 13.96 10.55
CA GLY A 127 1.34 12.53 10.63
C GLY A 127 2.59 12.18 9.84
N THR A 128 2.75 12.76 8.64
CA THR A 128 3.96 12.57 7.82
C THR A 128 5.19 13.19 8.47
N LEU A 129 5.06 14.35 9.14
CA LEU A 129 6.13 14.99 9.91
C LEU A 129 6.49 14.18 11.16
N MET A 130 5.53 13.53 11.82
CA MET A 130 5.82 12.56 12.89
C MET A 130 6.75 11.45 12.40
N ILE A 131 6.47 10.88 11.22
CA ILE A 131 7.31 9.83 10.62
C ILE A 131 8.70 10.39 10.32
N LYS A 132 8.78 11.55 9.68
CA LYS A 132 10.04 12.18 9.31
C LYS A 132 10.93 12.50 10.51
N SER A 133 10.32 12.82 11.65
CA SER A 133 10.99 13.10 12.94
C SER A 133 11.28 11.85 13.76
N GLY A 134 10.89 10.66 13.31
CA GLY A 134 11.09 9.40 14.05
C GLY A 134 10.12 9.19 15.23
N HIS A 135 9.04 9.96 15.31
CA HIS A 135 8.00 9.81 16.36
C HIS A 135 6.91 8.80 15.96
N ALA A 136 6.91 8.35 14.71
CA ALA A 136 6.10 7.26 14.20
C ALA A 136 6.86 6.51 13.10
N ASP A 137 6.44 5.28 12.81
CA ASP A 137 7.06 4.42 11.82
C ASP A 137 6.32 4.43 10.48
N GLY A 138 5.03 4.78 10.46
CA GLY A 138 4.20 4.81 9.25
C GLY A 138 2.86 5.49 9.47
N MET A 139 2.10 5.65 8.39
CA MET A 139 0.78 6.28 8.40
C MET A 139 -0.18 5.55 7.45
N VAL A 140 -1.44 5.45 7.86
CA VAL A 140 -2.56 4.97 7.02
C VAL A 140 -3.64 6.04 7.02
N SER A 141 -4.04 6.53 5.84
CA SER A 141 -5.03 7.59 5.62
C SER A 141 -5.84 7.31 4.35
N GLY A 142 -6.86 8.08 4.05
CA GLY A 142 -7.64 8.01 2.80
C GLY A 142 -9.05 7.46 2.94
N ALA A 143 -9.48 7.12 4.16
CA ALA A 143 -10.87 6.73 4.40
C ALA A 143 -11.83 7.90 4.12
N ASN A 144 -11.40 9.13 4.44
CA ASN A 144 -12.17 10.36 4.27
C ASN A 144 -11.45 11.39 3.35
N HIS A 145 -10.12 11.40 3.31
CA HIS A 145 -9.33 12.25 2.45
C HIS A 145 -9.21 11.72 1.01
N SER A 146 -8.80 12.59 0.09
CA SER A 146 -8.46 12.16 -1.27
C SER A 146 -7.07 11.51 -1.31
N THR A 147 -6.83 10.63 -2.29
CA THR A 147 -5.49 10.09 -2.56
C THR A 147 -4.43 11.19 -2.67
N ALA A 148 -4.76 12.33 -3.29
CA ALA A 148 -3.84 13.44 -3.42
C ALA A 148 -3.46 14.06 -2.06
N ASP A 149 -4.38 14.11 -1.09
CA ASP A 149 -4.15 14.69 0.23
C ASP A 149 -3.25 13.77 1.08
N THR A 150 -3.32 12.46 0.89
CA THR A 150 -2.45 11.48 1.54
C THR A 150 -1.07 11.40 0.88
N VAL A 151 -1.04 11.32 -0.45
CA VAL A 151 0.19 11.07 -1.22
C VAL A 151 1.09 12.31 -1.30
N ARG A 152 0.51 13.52 -1.41
CA ARG A 152 1.28 14.76 -1.56
C ARG A 152 2.27 15.00 -0.40
N PRO A 153 1.88 14.95 0.90
CA PRO A 153 2.84 15.09 2.00
C PRO A 153 3.89 13.98 1.99
N ALA A 154 3.52 12.74 1.66
CA ALA A 154 4.48 11.63 1.55
C ALA A 154 5.58 11.92 0.52
N LEU A 155 5.20 12.34 -0.68
CA LEU A 155 6.16 12.69 -1.75
C LEU A 155 7.01 13.91 -1.40
N GLN A 156 6.43 14.89 -0.70
CA GLN A 156 7.12 16.13 -0.34
C GLN A 156 8.12 15.98 0.81
N ILE A 157 7.81 15.15 1.80
CA ILE A 157 8.51 15.05 3.08
C ILE A 157 9.32 13.76 3.17
N ILE A 158 8.70 12.60 2.90
CA ILE A 158 9.34 11.29 2.99
C ILE A 158 10.22 11.03 1.78
N LYS A 159 9.75 11.36 0.59
CA LYS A 159 10.41 11.20 -0.71
C LYS A 159 10.67 9.73 -1.09
N SER A 160 11.08 9.51 -2.33
CA SER A 160 11.47 8.20 -2.83
C SER A 160 12.73 7.66 -2.14
N ALA A 161 12.75 6.35 -1.87
CA ALA A 161 13.89 5.65 -1.29
C ALA A 161 15.06 5.52 -2.28
N LYS A 162 14.75 5.40 -3.57
CA LYS A 162 15.74 5.24 -4.63
C LYS A 162 15.78 6.48 -5.52
N LYS A 163 16.96 7.09 -5.64
CA LYS A 163 17.15 8.31 -6.47
C LYS A 163 16.72 8.05 -7.91
N GLY A 164 15.88 8.93 -8.44
CA GLY A 164 15.40 8.87 -9.83
C GLY A 164 14.30 7.84 -10.08
N ARG A 165 13.73 7.21 -9.05
CA ARG A 165 12.52 6.40 -9.12
C ARG A 165 11.31 7.17 -8.61
N SER A 166 10.17 7.00 -9.27
CA SER A 166 8.88 7.49 -8.81
C SER A 166 8.28 6.51 -7.79
N ALA A 167 7.58 7.03 -6.77
CA ALA A 167 6.74 6.17 -5.96
C ALA A 167 5.59 5.61 -6.82
N SER A 168 5.24 4.37 -6.59
CA SER A 168 4.11 3.69 -7.21
C SER A 168 3.22 3.02 -6.16
N SER A 169 2.21 2.29 -6.58
CA SER A 169 1.33 1.59 -5.66
C SER A 169 1.23 0.10 -5.98
N PHE A 170 0.82 -0.66 -4.98
CA PHE A 170 0.40 -2.04 -5.16
C PHE A 170 -0.87 -2.34 -4.38
N PHE A 171 -1.53 -3.40 -4.77
CA PHE A 171 -2.56 -4.07 -3.99
C PHE A 171 -2.09 -5.48 -3.64
N ILE A 172 -2.35 -5.92 -2.41
CA ILE A 172 -2.37 -7.34 -2.10
C ILE A 172 -3.78 -7.84 -2.39
N MET A 173 -3.89 -8.66 -3.43
CA MET A 173 -5.14 -9.32 -3.82
C MET A 173 -5.14 -10.73 -3.29
N LEU A 174 -6.17 -11.11 -2.51
CA LEU A 174 -6.33 -12.48 -2.05
C LEU A 174 -7.38 -13.20 -2.87
N SER A 175 -6.97 -14.27 -3.52
CA SER A 175 -7.86 -15.22 -4.21
C SER A 175 -7.73 -16.59 -3.56
N ASN A 176 -8.79 -17.06 -2.88
CA ASN A 176 -8.77 -18.32 -2.13
C ASN A 176 -7.59 -18.40 -1.14
N ASP A 177 -7.41 -17.39 -0.31
CA ASP A 177 -6.31 -17.23 0.66
C ASP A 177 -4.89 -17.14 0.03
N LYS A 178 -4.77 -17.11 -1.30
CA LYS A 178 -3.49 -16.96 -1.99
C LYS A 178 -3.22 -15.49 -2.30
N PRO A 179 -2.11 -14.93 -1.82
CA PRO A 179 -1.77 -13.54 -2.10
C PRO A 179 -1.16 -13.37 -3.49
N TYR A 180 -1.52 -12.26 -4.13
CA TYR A 180 -0.94 -11.74 -5.36
C TYR A 180 -0.64 -10.26 -5.18
N ILE A 181 0.40 -9.76 -5.82
CA ILE A 181 0.69 -8.33 -5.91
C ILE A 181 0.24 -7.83 -7.28
N PHE A 182 -0.59 -6.80 -7.28
CA PHE A 182 -1.02 -6.07 -8.48
C PHE A 182 -0.43 -4.67 -8.46
N SER A 183 0.33 -4.27 -9.47
CA SER A 183 1.04 -2.98 -9.52
C SER A 183 1.22 -2.46 -10.97
N ASP A 184 1.17 -1.16 -11.26
CA ASP A 184 0.60 -0.10 -10.47
C ASP A 184 -0.91 -0.05 -10.70
N CYS A 185 -1.68 0.19 -9.65
CA CYS A 185 -3.14 0.24 -9.75
C CYS A 185 -3.74 1.54 -9.16
N GLY A 186 -2.90 2.51 -8.71
CA GLY A 186 -3.40 3.66 -7.98
C GLY A 186 -2.70 5.01 -8.22
N ILE A 187 -1.49 5.07 -8.81
CA ILE A 187 -0.67 6.29 -8.81
C ILE A 187 -0.25 6.74 -10.20
N ILE A 188 0.46 5.91 -10.97
CA ILE A 188 1.09 6.31 -12.23
C ILE A 188 0.15 6.01 -13.40
N ILE A 189 -0.42 7.06 -13.99
CA ILE A 189 -1.47 6.92 -15.01
C ILE A 189 -0.95 6.18 -16.24
N ASN A 190 0.16 6.65 -16.81
CA ASN A 190 0.77 6.05 -17.99
C ASN A 190 2.29 6.02 -17.81
N PRO A 191 2.84 4.93 -17.22
CA PRO A 191 4.26 4.82 -16.98
C PRO A 191 5.05 4.77 -18.29
N THR A 192 6.21 5.42 -18.29
CA THR A 192 7.25 5.21 -19.30
C THR A 192 7.83 3.80 -19.21
N ASP A 193 8.60 3.38 -20.19
CA ASP A 193 9.30 2.08 -20.18
C ASP A 193 10.12 1.90 -18.89
N LYS A 194 10.87 2.96 -18.52
CA LYS A 194 11.70 2.97 -17.31
C LYS A 194 10.86 2.90 -16.04
N GLU A 195 9.81 3.70 -15.93
CA GLU A 195 8.91 3.67 -14.76
C GLU A 195 8.23 2.32 -14.61
N LEU A 196 7.82 1.71 -15.72
CA LEU A 196 7.21 0.37 -15.69
C LEU A 196 8.21 -0.71 -15.23
N ALA A 197 9.48 -0.61 -15.63
CA ALA A 197 10.54 -1.47 -15.14
C ALA A 197 10.81 -1.24 -13.64
N ASP A 198 10.86 0.01 -13.19
CA ASP A 198 11.03 0.37 -11.78
C ASP A 198 9.87 -0.14 -10.91
N ILE A 199 8.61 -0.01 -11.38
CA ILE A 199 7.41 -0.57 -10.74
C ILE A 199 7.56 -2.08 -10.55
N ALA A 200 8.03 -2.80 -11.56
CA ALA A 200 8.21 -4.25 -11.50
C ALA A 200 9.26 -4.67 -10.46
N LEU A 201 10.37 -3.95 -10.40
CA LEU A 201 11.44 -4.20 -9.43
C LEU A 201 10.98 -3.90 -7.99
N ASP A 202 10.31 -2.77 -7.77
CA ASP A 202 9.78 -2.39 -6.45
C ASP A 202 8.70 -3.38 -6.00
N ALA A 203 7.83 -3.85 -6.92
CA ALA A 203 6.82 -4.86 -6.63
C ALA A 203 7.43 -6.25 -6.33
N ALA A 204 8.54 -6.60 -6.97
CA ALA A 204 9.28 -7.82 -6.67
C ALA A 204 9.91 -7.79 -5.27
N GLU A 205 10.52 -6.66 -4.87
CA GLU A 205 11.03 -6.47 -3.50
C GLU A 205 9.90 -6.51 -2.48
N THR A 206 8.75 -5.91 -2.81
CA THR A 206 7.53 -5.98 -2.01
C THR A 206 7.07 -7.42 -1.84
N ALA A 207 7.06 -8.23 -2.90
CA ALA A 207 6.70 -9.64 -2.81
C ALA A 207 7.57 -10.40 -1.81
N ILE A 208 8.89 -10.21 -1.88
CA ILE A 208 9.85 -10.81 -0.95
C ILE A 208 9.54 -10.38 0.51
N GLN A 209 9.27 -9.09 0.73
CA GLN A 209 8.97 -8.56 2.06
C GLN A 209 7.73 -9.19 2.69
N PHE A 210 6.75 -9.56 1.88
CA PHE A 210 5.49 -10.17 2.31
C PHE A 210 5.45 -11.70 2.16
N ASP A 211 6.61 -12.37 1.96
CA ASP A 211 6.76 -13.82 1.72
C ASP A 211 5.87 -14.33 0.56
N ILE A 212 5.73 -13.51 -0.47
CA ILE A 212 5.09 -13.87 -1.72
C ILE A 212 6.20 -14.23 -2.72
N GLU A 213 6.03 -15.33 -3.45
CA GLU A 213 7.01 -15.72 -4.47
C GLU A 213 7.21 -14.58 -5.49
N PRO A 214 8.45 -14.09 -5.71
CA PRO A 214 8.71 -12.94 -6.59
C PRO A 214 8.73 -13.36 -8.07
N ASN A 215 7.69 -14.05 -8.53
CA ASN A 215 7.45 -14.43 -9.91
C ASN A 215 6.66 -13.31 -10.60
N VAL A 216 7.37 -12.44 -11.32
CA VAL A 216 6.87 -11.17 -11.87
C VAL A 216 6.46 -11.34 -13.33
N ALA A 217 5.20 -11.12 -13.65
CA ALA A 217 4.68 -11.08 -15.00
C ALA A 217 4.41 -9.63 -15.46
N MET A 218 5.09 -9.20 -16.52
CA MET A 218 4.83 -7.93 -17.20
C MET A 218 3.65 -8.13 -18.15
N LEU A 219 2.48 -7.58 -17.78
CA LEU A 219 1.22 -7.88 -18.46
C LEU A 219 1.01 -7.07 -19.74
N SER A 220 0.41 -7.72 -20.71
CA SER A 220 -0.04 -7.14 -21.98
C SER A 220 -1.22 -7.94 -22.54
N PHE A 221 -1.89 -7.42 -23.56
CA PHE A 221 -2.80 -8.23 -24.38
C PHE A 221 -2.05 -9.19 -25.32
N SER A 222 -0.72 -9.12 -25.37
CA SER A 222 0.18 -9.95 -26.17
C SER A 222 0.96 -10.93 -25.30
N THR A 223 1.29 -12.10 -25.83
CA THR A 223 2.24 -13.06 -25.25
C THR A 223 3.31 -13.39 -26.27
N LYS A 224 4.59 -13.10 -25.95
CA LYS A 224 5.78 -13.47 -26.72
C LYS A 224 5.64 -13.22 -28.22
N GLY A 225 5.19 -12.01 -28.59
CA GLY A 225 5.10 -11.58 -29.98
C GLY A 225 3.76 -11.84 -30.67
N SER A 226 2.74 -12.32 -29.95
CA SER A 226 1.43 -12.58 -30.54
C SER A 226 0.67 -11.33 -30.97
N GLY A 227 0.99 -10.17 -30.37
CA GLY A 227 0.40 -8.86 -30.67
C GLY A 227 1.44 -7.83 -31.08
N LYS A 228 0.98 -6.72 -31.68
CA LYS A 228 1.80 -5.56 -32.09
C LYS A 228 1.13 -4.28 -31.63
N GLY A 229 1.92 -3.25 -31.40
CA GLY A 229 1.47 -1.91 -31.02
C GLY A 229 2.39 -1.26 -30.00
N ASP A 230 2.29 0.05 -29.86
CA ASP A 230 3.20 0.86 -29.01
C ASP A 230 3.15 0.43 -27.55
N GLU A 231 1.98 0.06 -27.02
CA GLU A 231 1.82 -0.43 -25.66
C GLU A 231 2.51 -1.79 -25.44
N VAL A 232 2.48 -2.69 -26.46
CA VAL A 232 3.19 -3.98 -26.41
C VAL A 232 4.70 -3.74 -26.38
N GLU A 233 5.19 -2.86 -27.28
CA GLU A 233 6.61 -2.52 -27.35
C GLU A 233 7.11 -1.84 -26.08
N LYS A 234 6.29 -0.99 -25.44
CA LYS A 234 6.58 -0.41 -24.11
C LYS A 234 6.82 -1.53 -23.08
N VAL A 235 5.91 -2.49 -22.98
CA VAL A 235 6.04 -3.60 -22.03
C VAL A 235 7.28 -4.44 -22.31
N ARG A 236 7.61 -4.70 -23.59
CA ARG A 236 8.83 -5.44 -23.97
C ARG A 236 10.08 -4.72 -23.54
N ARG A 237 10.20 -3.41 -23.84
CA ARG A 237 11.36 -2.61 -23.44
C ARG A 237 11.49 -2.53 -21.91
N ALA A 238 10.38 -2.32 -21.20
CA ALA A 238 10.35 -2.33 -19.73
C ALA A 238 10.80 -3.71 -19.17
N THR A 239 10.33 -4.80 -19.77
CA THR A 239 10.74 -6.16 -19.40
C THR A 239 12.26 -6.37 -19.58
N GLN A 240 12.81 -5.90 -20.68
CA GLN A 240 14.25 -5.99 -20.93
C GLN A 240 15.04 -5.18 -19.92
N MET A 241 14.64 -3.93 -19.68
CA MET A 241 15.28 -3.06 -18.68
C MET A 241 15.27 -3.68 -17.27
N ALA A 242 14.13 -4.25 -16.86
CA ALA A 242 14.02 -4.94 -15.58
C ALA A 242 14.91 -6.18 -15.50
N LYS A 243 14.95 -7.00 -16.56
CA LYS A 243 15.85 -8.17 -16.64
C LYS A 243 17.33 -7.78 -16.55
N GLU A 244 17.74 -6.67 -17.17
CA GLU A 244 19.11 -6.13 -17.06
C GLU A 244 19.41 -5.69 -15.63
N ALA A 245 18.48 -4.98 -14.97
CA ALA A 245 18.62 -4.58 -13.59
C ALA A 245 18.76 -5.77 -12.64
N LEU A 246 18.06 -6.88 -12.89
CA LEU A 246 18.16 -8.11 -12.08
C LEU A 246 19.55 -8.77 -12.11
N GLN A 247 20.42 -8.41 -13.06
CA GLN A 247 21.80 -8.90 -13.11
C GLN A 247 22.75 -8.09 -12.22
N THR A 248 22.32 -6.96 -11.70
CA THR A 248 23.15 -6.11 -10.81
C THR A 248 23.31 -6.72 -9.42
N ASP A 249 24.33 -6.24 -8.69
CA ASP A 249 24.58 -6.70 -7.30
C ASP A 249 23.40 -6.47 -6.37
N GLU A 250 22.56 -5.48 -6.65
CA GLU A 250 21.37 -5.15 -5.88
C GLU A 250 20.33 -6.28 -5.92
N TYR A 251 20.17 -6.97 -7.05
CA TYR A 251 19.04 -7.90 -7.27
C TYR A 251 19.43 -9.35 -7.51
N LYS A 252 20.63 -9.63 -8.03
CA LYS A 252 21.03 -10.95 -8.55
C LYS A 252 20.86 -12.12 -7.56
N ASN A 253 20.87 -11.83 -6.24
CA ASN A 253 20.76 -12.86 -5.20
C ASN A 253 19.37 -12.93 -4.55
N LEU A 254 18.39 -12.16 -5.03
CA LEU A 254 17.06 -12.08 -4.43
C LEU A 254 16.09 -13.16 -4.91
N GLY A 255 16.49 -14.00 -5.86
CA GLY A 255 15.63 -15.06 -6.39
C GLY A 255 14.43 -14.57 -7.23
N ILE A 256 14.46 -13.32 -7.69
CA ILE A 256 13.40 -12.72 -8.50
C ILE A 256 13.40 -13.36 -9.88
N LYS A 257 12.22 -13.81 -10.32
CA LYS A 257 11.96 -14.24 -11.70
C LYS A 257 11.05 -13.23 -12.36
N LEU A 258 11.45 -12.74 -13.54
CA LEU A 258 10.67 -11.74 -14.27
C LEU A 258 10.60 -12.12 -15.74
N ASP A 259 9.39 -12.08 -16.28
CA ASP A 259 9.17 -12.32 -17.71
C ASP A 259 7.98 -11.50 -18.25
N GLY A 260 7.97 -11.31 -19.57
CA GLY A 260 6.97 -10.53 -20.33
C GLY A 260 7.38 -10.41 -21.80
N GLU A 261 6.53 -9.89 -22.68
CA GLU A 261 5.15 -9.58 -22.33
C GLU A 261 4.31 -10.87 -22.23
N LEU A 262 3.38 -10.90 -21.27
CA LEU A 262 2.48 -12.03 -21.07
C LEU A 262 1.02 -11.55 -20.96
N GLN A 263 0.10 -12.28 -21.59
CA GLN A 263 -1.33 -12.15 -21.29
C GLN A 263 -1.63 -12.70 -19.89
N ALA A 264 -2.68 -12.19 -19.26
CA ALA A 264 -3.05 -12.57 -17.89
C ALA A 264 -3.33 -14.09 -17.76
N ASP A 265 -3.97 -14.70 -18.76
CA ASP A 265 -4.21 -16.15 -18.80
C ASP A 265 -2.89 -16.94 -18.89
N ALA A 266 -1.94 -16.51 -19.72
CA ALA A 266 -0.63 -17.14 -19.82
C ALA A 266 0.21 -16.95 -18.54
N ALA A 267 0.06 -15.82 -17.84
CA ALA A 267 0.76 -15.56 -16.58
C ALA A 267 0.26 -16.44 -15.43
N LEU A 268 -1.06 -16.75 -15.39
CA LEU A 268 -1.74 -17.35 -14.25
C LEU A 268 -2.10 -18.83 -14.41
N ASP A 269 -2.37 -19.29 -15.64
CA ASP A 269 -2.81 -20.66 -15.93
C ASP A 269 -1.69 -21.50 -16.54
N SER A 270 -1.32 -22.60 -15.87
CA SER A 270 -0.21 -23.45 -16.29
C SER A 270 -0.47 -24.17 -17.63
N VAL A 271 -1.73 -24.47 -17.97
CA VAL A 271 -2.07 -25.13 -19.26
C VAL A 271 -1.94 -24.14 -20.41
N VAL A 272 -2.38 -22.89 -20.19
CA VAL A 272 -2.21 -21.80 -21.17
C VAL A 272 -0.73 -21.46 -21.34
N ALA A 273 0.01 -21.36 -20.22
CA ALA A 273 1.44 -21.10 -20.21
C ALA A 273 2.24 -22.09 -21.09
N THR A 274 1.97 -23.38 -20.93
CA THR A 274 2.64 -24.44 -21.73
C THR A 274 2.44 -24.23 -23.22
N LYS A 275 1.31 -23.68 -23.66
CA LYS A 275 1.00 -23.44 -25.06
C LYS A 275 1.56 -22.13 -25.61
N LYS A 276 1.47 -21.05 -24.81
CA LYS A 276 1.78 -19.68 -25.24
C LYS A 276 3.20 -19.23 -24.93
N ALA A 277 3.80 -19.75 -23.84
CA ALA A 277 5.12 -19.35 -23.36
C ALA A 277 5.85 -20.54 -22.67
N PRO A 278 6.11 -21.62 -23.38
CA PRO A 278 6.68 -22.86 -22.80
C PRO A 278 8.06 -22.67 -22.16
N ASP A 279 8.84 -21.72 -22.65
CA ASP A 279 10.20 -21.44 -22.18
C ASP A 279 10.23 -20.42 -21.03
N SER A 280 9.08 -19.94 -20.55
CA SER A 280 8.99 -18.95 -19.48
C SER A 280 9.01 -19.61 -18.10
N GLU A 281 9.93 -19.18 -17.24
CA GLU A 281 9.95 -19.61 -15.83
C GLU A 281 8.83 -19.00 -14.99
N VAL A 282 8.17 -17.94 -15.47
CA VAL A 282 7.14 -17.16 -14.79
C VAL A 282 5.73 -17.55 -15.23
N ALA A 283 5.54 -17.85 -16.52
CA ALA A 283 4.22 -18.17 -17.06
C ALA A 283 3.56 -19.34 -16.30
N GLY A 284 2.28 -19.19 -15.96
CA GLY A 284 1.50 -20.12 -15.16
C GLY A 284 1.82 -20.14 -13.66
N LYS A 285 2.78 -19.32 -13.21
CA LYS A 285 3.25 -19.28 -11.80
C LYS A 285 3.35 -17.85 -11.25
N ALA A 286 2.90 -16.85 -11.99
CA ALA A 286 3.00 -15.45 -11.57
C ALA A 286 2.29 -15.20 -10.25
N ARG A 287 2.92 -14.40 -9.39
CA ARG A 287 2.38 -13.88 -8.13
C ARG A 287 2.42 -12.36 -8.09
N VAL A 288 3.23 -11.75 -8.93
CA VAL A 288 3.36 -10.30 -9.08
C VAL A 288 2.93 -9.96 -10.50
N LEU A 289 1.86 -9.18 -10.62
CA LEU A 289 1.26 -8.81 -11.90
C LEU A 289 1.45 -7.31 -12.13
N ILE A 290 2.23 -6.96 -13.16
CA ILE A 290 2.54 -5.57 -13.50
C ILE A 290 1.68 -5.15 -14.68
N PHE A 291 0.85 -4.13 -14.45
CA PHE A 291 -0.09 -3.63 -15.45
C PHE A 291 0.56 -2.55 -16.32
N PRO A 292 0.24 -2.50 -17.63
CA PRO A 292 0.88 -1.56 -18.56
C PRO A 292 0.53 -0.10 -18.32
N ASN A 293 -0.58 0.17 -17.64
CA ASN A 293 -1.06 1.50 -17.26
C ASN A 293 -2.10 1.40 -16.13
N LEU A 294 -2.44 2.55 -15.56
CA LEU A 294 -3.37 2.65 -14.44
C LEU A 294 -4.78 2.14 -14.77
N GLU A 295 -5.28 2.39 -15.97
CA GLU A 295 -6.64 1.95 -16.35
C GLU A 295 -6.75 0.42 -16.29
N ALA A 296 -5.79 -0.28 -16.87
CA ALA A 296 -5.77 -1.74 -16.84
C ALA A 296 -5.71 -2.29 -15.41
N GLY A 297 -4.83 -1.76 -14.57
CA GLY A 297 -4.67 -2.18 -13.19
C GLY A 297 -5.89 -1.85 -12.32
N ASN A 298 -6.36 -0.60 -12.40
CA ASN A 298 -7.47 -0.11 -11.58
C ASN A 298 -8.80 -0.80 -11.90
N ILE A 299 -9.10 -0.98 -13.19
CA ILE A 299 -10.30 -1.71 -13.62
C ILE A 299 -10.23 -3.17 -13.18
N CYS A 300 -9.06 -3.83 -13.40
CA CYS A 300 -8.88 -5.24 -13.10
C CYS A 300 -9.08 -5.55 -11.61
N TYR A 301 -8.40 -4.84 -10.69
CA TYR A 301 -8.54 -5.15 -9.27
C TYR A 301 -9.97 -4.91 -8.76
N LYS A 302 -10.64 -3.84 -9.25
CA LYS A 302 -12.04 -3.55 -8.87
C LYS A 302 -13.00 -4.63 -9.36
N MET A 303 -12.82 -5.12 -10.58
CA MET A 303 -13.64 -6.22 -11.11
C MET A 303 -13.43 -7.50 -10.31
N LEU A 304 -12.20 -7.87 -10.02
CA LEU A 304 -11.89 -9.04 -9.19
C LEU A 304 -12.46 -8.91 -7.77
N GLN A 305 -12.36 -7.73 -7.17
CA GLN A 305 -12.93 -7.48 -5.85
C GLN A 305 -14.46 -7.60 -5.87
N ARG A 306 -15.14 -6.95 -6.84
CA ARG A 306 -16.60 -6.85 -6.86
C ARG A 306 -17.29 -8.05 -7.48
N LEU A 307 -16.72 -8.68 -8.48
CA LEU A 307 -17.29 -9.80 -9.22
C LEU A 307 -16.60 -11.13 -8.91
N GLY A 308 -15.27 -11.09 -8.69
CA GLY A 308 -14.47 -12.29 -8.47
C GLY A 308 -14.39 -12.73 -7.00
N GLY A 309 -14.91 -11.95 -6.06
CA GLY A 309 -14.88 -12.28 -4.63
C GLY A 309 -13.48 -12.24 -4.00
N CYS A 310 -12.52 -11.59 -4.66
CA CYS A 310 -11.19 -11.39 -4.08
C CYS A 310 -11.21 -10.30 -3.01
N GLU A 311 -10.45 -10.49 -1.94
CA GLU A 311 -10.14 -9.40 -1.03
C GLU A 311 -9.04 -8.53 -1.64
N ALA A 312 -9.11 -7.20 -1.45
CA ALA A 312 -8.18 -6.23 -2.02
C ALA A 312 -7.69 -5.27 -0.94
N TYR A 313 -6.41 -5.33 -0.61
CA TYR A 313 -5.78 -4.45 0.38
C TYR A 313 -4.87 -3.45 -0.35
N GLY A 314 -5.26 -2.18 -0.33
CA GLY A 314 -4.58 -1.10 -1.02
C GLY A 314 -5.48 0.09 -1.35
N PRO A 315 -4.94 1.11 -2.06
CA PRO A 315 -3.59 1.15 -2.63
C PRO A 315 -2.50 1.38 -1.56
N ILE A 316 -1.51 0.53 -1.56
CA ILE A 316 -0.35 0.63 -0.68
C ILE A 316 0.80 1.26 -1.48
N LEU A 317 1.44 2.31 -0.94
CA LEU A 317 2.55 2.95 -1.61
C LEU A 317 3.84 2.13 -1.47
N GLN A 318 4.62 2.10 -2.54
CA GLN A 318 5.95 1.49 -2.56
C GLN A 318 6.99 2.46 -3.13
N GLY A 319 8.27 2.19 -2.86
CA GLY A 319 9.36 3.05 -3.30
C GLY A 319 9.59 4.29 -2.44
N LEU A 320 8.93 4.46 -1.28
CA LEU A 320 9.14 5.55 -0.33
C LEU A 320 10.18 5.20 0.75
N ASN A 321 10.84 6.22 1.32
CA ASN A 321 11.78 6.04 2.44
C ASN A 321 11.11 5.57 3.76
N ALA A 322 9.82 5.78 3.92
CA ALA A 322 9.02 5.26 5.02
C ALA A 322 7.58 5.06 4.55
N PRO A 323 6.82 4.12 5.13
CA PRO A 323 5.49 3.81 4.66
C PRO A 323 4.47 4.89 5.02
N VAL A 324 3.80 5.39 3.99
CA VAL A 324 2.61 6.22 4.07
C VAL A 324 1.62 5.62 3.08
N ASN A 325 0.51 5.10 3.56
CA ASN A 325 -0.42 4.34 2.73
C ASN A 325 -1.78 5.02 2.62
N ASP A 326 -2.38 4.87 1.44
CA ASP A 326 -3.69 5.41 1.11
C ASP A 326 -4.76 4.31 1.24
N LEU A 327 -6.00 4.72 1.44
CA LEU A 327 -7.18 3.87 1.53
C LEU A 327 -8.15 4.20 0.40
N SER A 328 -8.97 3.26 0.02
CA SER A 328 -10.17 3.56 -0.77
C SER A 328 -11.23 4.22 0.12
N ARG A 329 -11.88 5.30 -0.32
CA ARG A 329 -13.01 5.91 0.41
C ARG A 329 -14.16 4.93 0.69
N GLY A 330 -14.26 3.86 -0.07
CA GLY A 330 -15.24 2.79 0.15
C GLY A 330 -14.72 1.62 0.99
N CYS A 331 -13.62 1.80 1.73
CA CYS A 331 -13.07 0.78 2.62
C CYS A 331 -13.97 0.52 3.84
N PHE A 332 -13.86 -0.69 4.37
CA PHE A 332 -14.43 -1.09 5.66
C PHE A 332 -13.35 -1.05 6.75
N ALA A 333 -13.73 -1.18 8.00
CA ALA A 333 -12.78 -1.22 9.12
C ALA A 333 -11.74 -2.34 8.97
N GLU A 334 -12.15 -3.50 8.47
CA GLU A 334 -11.25 -4.66 8.21
C GLU A 334 -10.19 -4.36 7.14
N ASP A 335 -10.53 -3.58 6.10
CA ASP A 335 -9.57 -3.15 5.08
C ASP A 335 -8.51 -2.22 5.70
N ILE A 336 -8.92 -1.33 6.61
CA ILE A 336 -8.02 -0.44 7.35
C ILE A 336 -7.09 -1.24 8.26
N VAL A 337 -7.60 -2.25 8.98
CA VAL A 337 -6.77 -3.17 9.79
C VAL A 337 -5.73 -3.88 8.91
N GLY A 338 -6.13 -4.34 7.73
CA GLY A 338 -5.22 -4.91 6.75
C GLY A 338 -4.12 -3.93 6.32
N ALA A 339 -4.49 -2.67 6.01
CA ALA A 339 -3.54 -1.63 5.67
C ALA A 339 -2.58 -1.31 6.83
N ILE A 340 -3.07 -1.28 8.08
CA ILE A 340 -2.22 -1.11 9.27
C ILE A 340 -1.20 -2.24 9.37
N ALA A 341 -1.63 -3.51 9.21
CA ALA A 341 -0.74 -4.67 9.27
C ALA A 341 0.35 -4.62 8.19
N ILE A 342 -0.03 -4.27 6.97
CA ILE A 342 0.89 -4.10 5.84
C ILE A 342 1.89 -2.96 6.14
N THR A 343 1.41 -1.82 6.63
CA THR A 343 2.25 -0.66 6.99
C THR A 343 3.27 -1.00 8.08
N CYS A 344 2.88 -1.79 9.09
CA CYS A 344 3.80 -2.27 10.13
C CYS A 344 4.95 -3.08 9.52
N LEU A 345 4.66 -3.99 8.59
CA LEU A 345 5.69 -4.81 7.96
C LEU A 345 6.56 -4.00 7.01
N GLN A 346 6.00 -3.05 6.24
CA GLN A 346 6.80 -2.12 5.44
C GLN A 346 7.79 -1.33 6.30
N ALA A 347 7.39 -0.92 7.51
CA ALA A 347 8.22 -0.16 8.44
C ALA A 347 9.36 -1.01 9.07
N THR A 348 9.35 -2.33 8.92
CA THR A 348 10.44 -3.20 9.40
C THR A 348 11.66 -3.23 8.48
N LYS A 349 11.52 -2.71 7.25
CA LYS A 349 12.60 -2.65 6.26
C LYS A 349 13.57 -1.52 6.64
N LYS A 350 14.59 -1.83 7.41
CA LYS A 350 15.78 -0.97 7.63
C LYS A 350 17.05 -1.79 7.60
#